data_00e8f8d95e613c8acac6c8f35c80c853
#
_entry.id   00e8f8d95e613c8acac6c8f35c80c853
#
_cell.length_a   1.000
_cell.length_b   1.000
_cell.length_c   1.000
_cell.angle_alpha   90.00
_cell.angle_beta   90.00
_cell.angle_gamma   90.00
#
_symmetry.space_group_name_H-M   'P 1'
#
loop_
_entity.id
_entity.type
_entity.pdbx_description
1 polymer ?
#
loop_
_entity_poly.entity_id
_entity_poly.type
_entity_poly.pdbx_seq_one_letter_code
_entity_poly.pdbx_strand_id
1 'polypeptide(L)'
;MKGRKYLVCRIEYNLKDIDNAVVLITYPVGAFHNKKALRAFLCTNSELSTEDILRMYTERWEIKVFFRESKSKLAIDKYQIRSVKGIKRFWLISSLAYLIACCESNSFDFSEGYHILMKKVEYDQLENLYFIARKCDDFKEFMESAS
;
A
#
# COMPACT_ATOMS: atom_id res chain seq x y z
N MET A 1 -0.03 -12.43 -9.08
CA MET A 1 1.19 -12.95 -9.73
C MET A 1 1.02 -12.99 -11.25
N LYS A 2 0.78 -11.83 -11.86
CA LYS A 2 0.47 -11.72 -13.30
C LYS A 2 1.65 -12.22 -14.15
N GLY A 3 1.42 -13.27 -14.98
CA GLY A 3 2.30 -13.69 -16.07
C GLY A 3 3.49 -14.60 -15.74
N ARG A 4 3.76 -14.97 -14.48
CA ARG A 4 4.86 -15.89 -14.14
C ARG A 4 4.32 -17.28 -13.82
N LYS A 5 4.94 -18.32 -14.37
CA LYS A 5 4.64 -19.71 -14.05
C LYS A 5 5.38 -20.14 -12.79
N TYR A 6 4.71 -20.86 -11.91
CA TYR A 6 5.28 -21.40 -10.67
C TYR A 6 5.11 -22.92 -10.62
N LEU A 7 6.11 -23.59 -10.10
CA LEU A 7 5.98 -24.95 -9.62
C LEU A 7 5.45 -24.90 -8.19
N VAL A 8 4.44 -25.70 -7.89
CA VAL A 8 3.81 -25.74 -6.56
C VAL A 8 3.82 -27.18 -6.08
N CYS A 9 4.36 -27.40 -4.88
CA CYS A 9 4.28 -28.67 -4.17
C CYS A 9 3.36 -28.48 -2.96
N ARG A 10 2.32 -29.29 -2.85
CA ARG A 10 1.39 -29.34 -1.71
C ARG A 10 1.75 -30.52 -0.82
N ILE A 11 1.91 -30.26 0.47
CA ILE A 11 2.24 -31.24 1.49
C ILE A 11 1.20 -31.08 2.60
N GLU A 12 0.54 -32.16 2.97
CA GLU A 12 -0.39 -32.21 4.10
C GLU A 12 0.30 -32.94 5.25
N TYR A 13 0.40 -32.28 6.41
CA TYR A 13 1.11 -32.82 7.55
C TYR A 13 0.54 -32.28 8.87
N ASN A 14 0.59 -33.11 9.91
CA ASN A 14 0.26 -32.67 11.27
C ASN A 14 1.48 -31.99 11.88
N LEU A 15 1.37 -30.72 12.18
CA LEU A 15 2.37 -29.97 12.95
C LEU A 15 2.07 -30.13 14.46
N LYS A 16 3.05 -29.85 15.30
CA LYS A 16 3.00 -30.08 16.75
C LYS A 16 1.71 -29.57 17.41
N ASP A 17 1.20 -28.42 16.95
CA ASP A 17 0.04 -27.75 17.55
C ASP A 17 -1.08 -27.50 16.52
N ILE A 18 -1.01 -28.08 15.31
CA ILE A 18 -1.96 -27.86 14.22
C ILE A 18 -2.17 -29.19 13.49
N ASP A 19 -3.38 -29.72 13.59
CA ASP A 19 -3.78 -30.90 12.83
C ASP A 19 -4.14 -30.51 11.40
N ASN A 20 -3.82 -31.40 10.46
CA ASN A 20 -4.15 -31.26 9.04
C ASN A 20 -3.66 -29.94 8.39
N ALA A 21 -2.45 -29.50 8.73
CA ALA A 21 -1.85 -28.33 8.10
C ALA A 21 -1.44 -28.61 6.66
N VAL A 22 -1.73 -27.68 5.78
CA VAL A 22 -1.28 -27.68 4.37
C VAL A 22 -0.09 -26.75 4.22
N VAL A 23 1.02 -27.28 3.74
CA VAL A 23 2.22 -26.49 3.38
C VAL A 23 2.32 -26.46 1.86
N LEU A 24 2.29 -25.29 1.26
CA LEU A 24 2.56 -25.07 -0.14
C LEU A 24 3.97 -24.54 -0.31
N ILE A 25 4.81 -25.27 -1.02
CA ILE A 25 6.13 -24.83 -1.43
C ILE A 25 6.05 -24.37 -2.89
N THR A 26 6.39 -23.12 -3.16
CA THR A 26 6.31 -22.55 -4.51
C THR A 26 7.65 -22.09 -5.01
N TYR A 27 7.88 -22.30 -6.29
CA TYR A 27 9.12 -21.94 -6.98
C TYR A 27 8.82 -21.33 -8.35
N PRO A 28 9.36 -20.14 -8.70
CA PRO A 28 9.20 -19.61 -10.05
C PRO A 28 9.90 -20.53 -11.07
N VAL A 29 9.21 -20.84 -12.16
CA VAL A 29 9.83 -21.59 -13.28
C VAL A 29 11.01 -20.78 -13.82
N GLY A 30 12.19 -21.44 -13.92
CA GLY A 30 13.43 -20.79 -14.35
C GLY A 30 14.32 -20.25 -13.22
N ALA A 31 13.84 -20.23 -11.95
CA ALA A 31 14.64 -19.80 -10.80
C ALA A 31 15.02 -20.94 -9.85
N PHE A 32 14.98 -22.20 -10.31
CA PHE A 32 15.12 -23.41 -9.48
C PHE A 32 16.45 -23.51 -8.69
N HIS A 33 17.50 -22.84 -9.16
CA HIS A 33 18.80 -22.82 -8.47
C HIS A 33 18.94 -21.69 -7.43
N ASN A 34 17.97 -20.78 -7.35
CA ASN A 34 18.00 -19.66 -6.42
C ASN A 34 17.21 -19.97 -5.14
N LYS A 35 17.88 -20.43 -4.08
CA LYS A 35 17.23 -20.73 -2.78
C LYS A 35 16.39 -19.56 -2.22
N LYS A 36 16.72 -18.31 -2.55
CA LYS A 36 15.96 -17.12 -2.13
C LYS A 36 14.63 -16.96 -2.87
N ALA A 37 14.42 -17.66 -3.98
CA ALA A 37 13.17 -17.60 -4.75
C ALA A 37 12.08 -18.53 -4.20
N LEU A 38 12.44 -19.50 -3.35
CA LEU A 38 11.49 -20.40 -2.69
C LEU A 38 10.57 -19.61 -1.76
N ARG A 39 9.28 -19.92 -1.83
CA ARG A 39 8.26 -19.40 -0.90
C ARG A 39 7.50 -20.59 -0.31
N ALA A 40 7.31 -20.56 0.99
CA ALA A 40 6.47 -21.52 1.71
C ALA A 40 5.26 -20.79 2.28
N PHE A 41 4.09 -21.40 2.14
CA PHE A 41 2.81 -20.91 2.68
C PHE A 41 2.23 -21.99 3.56
N LEU A 42 1.72 -21.62 4.72
CA LEU A 42 1.06 -22.51 5.67
C LEU A 42 -0.43 -22.17 5.69
N CYS A 43 -1.29 -23.17 5.56
CA CYS A 43 -2.72 -23.06 5.73
C CYS A 43 -3.20 -24.11 6.72
N THR A 44 -4.09 -23.70 7.64
CA THR A 44 -4.67 -24.59 8.67
C THR A 44 -5.99 -25.24 8.21
N ASN A 45 -6.48 -24.89 7.03
CA ASN A 45 -7.66 -25.49 6.44
C ASN A 45 -7.25 -26.36 5.26
N SER A 46 -7.34 -27.69 5.44
CA SER A 46 -6.98 -28.67 4.43
C SER A 46 -8.00 -28.80 3.29
N GLU A 47 -9.23 -28.29 3.49
CA GLU A 47 -10.29 -28.37 2.47
C GLU A 47 -10.08 -27.35 1.33
N LEU A 48 -9.27 -26.31 1.57
CA LEU A 48 -8.98 -25.29 0.57
C LEU A 48 -8.14 -25.85 -0.58
N SER A 49 -8.52 -25.48 -1.79
CA SER A 49 -7.71 -25.79 -2.97
C SER A 49 -6.37 -25.06 -2.95
N THR A 50 -5.39 -25.58 -3.67
CA THR A 50 -4.08 -24.94 -3.82
C THR A 50 -4.20 -23.53 -4.39
N GLU A 51 -5.10 -23.35 -5.37
CA GLU A 51 -5.39 -22.07 -6.01
C GLU A 51 -5.98 -21.07 -5.03
N ASP A 52 -6.93 -21.49 -4.18
CA ASP A 52 -7.55 -20.61 -3.17
C ASP A 52 -6.56 -20.16 -2.13
N ILE A 53 -5.71 -21.06 -1.64
CA ILE A 53 -4.64 -20.70 -0.70
C ILE A 53 -3.70 -19.68 -1.33
N LEU A 54 -3.25 -19.88 -2.56
CA LEU A 54 -2.37 -18.93 -3.25
C LEU A 54 -3.04 -17.59 -3.53
N ARG A 55 -4.35 -17.59 -3.86
CA ARG A 55 -5.14 -16.36 -4.04
C ARG A 55 -5.21 -15.56 -2.75
N MET A 56 -5.57 -16.19 -1.62
CA MET A 56 -5.61 -15.53 -0.30
C MET A 56 -4.26 -14.92 0.09
N TYR A 57 -3.16 -15.60 -0.19
CA TYR A 57 -1.83 -15.05 0.07
C TYR A 57 -1.47 -13.88 -0.85
N THR A 58 -1.97 -13.88 -2.07
CA THR A 58 -1.79 -12.75 -3.01
C THR A 58 -2.56 -11.52 -2.52
N GLU A 59 -3.82 -11.70 -2.12
CA GLU A 59 -4.65 -10.63 -1.53
C GLU A 59 -4.02 -10.04 -0.26
N ARG A 60 -3.45 -10.90 0.60
CA ARG A 60 -2.71 -10.45 1.78
C ARG A 60 -1.49 -9.57 1.44
N TRP A 61 -0.88 -9.75 0.27
CA TRP A 61 0.21 -8.89 -0.16
C TRP A 61 -0.25 -7.46 -0.42
N GLU A 62 -1.43 -7.27 -0.96
CA GLU A 62 -2.03 -5.94 -1.19
C GLU A 62 -2.25 -5.20 0.13
N ILE A 63 -2.67 -5.91 1.19
CA ILE A 63 -2.77 -5.34 2.55
C ILE A 63 -1.40 -4.84 3.03
N LYS A 64 -0.33 -5.60 2.82
CA LYS A 64 1.03 -5.17 3.19
C LYS A 64 1.47 -3.94 2.40
N VAL A 65 1.15 -3.87 1.11
CA VAL A 65 1.45 -2.72 0.26
C VAL A 65 0.71 -1.50 0.78
N PHE A 66 -0.61 -1.61 1.06
CA PHE A 66 -1.40 -0.55 1.65
C PHE A 66 -0.76 0.03 2.91
N PHE A 67 -0.42 -0.81 3.89
CA PHE A 67 0.20 -0.34 5.14
C PHE A 67 1.57 0.28 4.91
N ARG A 68 2.40 -0.28 4.05
CA ARG A 68 3.73 0.26 3.73
C ARG A 68 3.63 1.65 3.12
N GLU A 69 2.81 1.82 2.08
CA GLU A 69 2.63 3.08 1.38
C GLU A 69 1.97 4.14 2.29
N SER A 70 0.96 3.74 3.05
CA SER A 70 0.26 4.63 3.98
C SER A 70 1.20 5.11 5.11
N LYS A 71 2.10 4.27 5.61
CA LYS A 71 3.11 4.68 6.59
C LYS A 71 4.13 5.65 5.99
N SER A 72 4.60 5.38 4.78
CA SER A 72 5.64 6.20 4.15
C SER A 72 5.12 7.55 3.66
N LYS A 73 3.91 7.61 3.11
CA LYS A 73 3.37 8.79 2.43
C LYS A 73 2.25 9.51 3.19
N LEU A 74 1.44 8.77 3.96
CA LEU A 74 0.34 9.34 4.76
C LEU A 74 0.66 9.40 6.26
N ALA A 75 1.83 8.95 6.68
CA ALA A 75 2.31 8.98 8.07
C ALA A 75 1.31 8.37 9.08
N ILE A 76 0.60 7.29 8.72
CA ILE A 76 -0.46 6.71 9.54
C ILE A 76 0.01 6.14 10.88
N ASP A 77 1.30 5.99 11.09
CA ASP A 77 1.92 5.55 12.34
C ASP A 77 2.58 6.70 13.13
N LYS A 78 2.54 7.94 12.64
CA LYS A 78 3.19 9.11 13.26
C LYS A 78 2.21 10.05 13.96
N TYR A 79 0.93 9.70 14.06
CA TYR A 79 -0.05 10.55 14.73
C TYR A 79 0.14 10.56 16.26
N GLN A 80 -0.14 11.69 16.89
CA GLN A 80 -0.09 11.86 18.35
C GLN A 80 -1.49 11.94 18.98
N ILE A 81 -2.50 11.40 18.34
CA ILE A 81 -3.88 11.43 18.79
C ILE A 81 -4.08 10.37 19.86
N ARG A 82 -4.56 10.77 21.06
CA ARG A 82 -4.78 9.86 22.19
C ARG A 82 -6.21 9.32 22.29
N SER A 83 -7.20 10.01 21.70
CA SER A 83 -8.60 9.56 21.79
C SER A 83 -8.92 8.48 20.76
N VAL A 84 -9.60 7.43 21.18
CA VAL A 84 -10.03 6.33 20.28
C VAL A 84 -10.86 6.83 19.12
N LYS A 85 -11.76 7.79 19.38
CA LYS A 85 -12.60 8.41 18.34
C LYS A 85 -11.75 9.20 17.33
N GLY A 86 -10.73 9.90 17.79
CA GLY A 86 -9.79 10.64 16.94
C GLY A 86 -8.98 9.67 16.08
N ILE A 87 -8.46 8.59 16.66
CA ILE A 87 -7.70 7.55 15.93
C ILE A 87 -8.56 6.95 14.81
N LYS A 88 -9.81 6.54 15.10
CA LYS A 88 -10.72 5.99 14.09
C LYS A 88 -10.99 6.96 12.94
N ARG A 89 -11.20 8.25 13.24
CA ARG A 89 -11.41 9.29 12.23
C ARG A 89 -10.17 9.51 11.37
N PHE A 90 -8.99 9.56 12.01
CA PHE A 90 -7.72 9.71 11.31
C PHE A 90 -7.49 8.55 10.32
N TRP A 91 -7.73 7.30 10.75
CA TRP A 91 -7.62 6.12 9.89
C TRP A 91 -8.61 6.16 8.72
N LEU A 92 -9.84 6.60 8.97
CA LEU A 92 -10.84 6.76 7.92
C LEU A 92 -10.40 7.79 6.88
N ILE A 93 -9.95 8.96 7.31
CA ILE A 93 -9.46 10.03 6.42
C ILE A 93 -8.24 9.54 5.62
N SER A 94 -7.29 8.88 6.28
CA SER A 94 -6.10 8.32 5.61
C SER A 94 -6.47 7.26 4.57
N SER A 95 -7.48 6.42 4.85
CA SER A 95 -7.96 5.41 3.91
C SER A 95 -8.67 6.06 2.70
N LEU A 96 -9.43 7.13 2.92
CA LEU A 96 -10.03 7.92 1.84
C LEU A 96 -8.96 8.61 0.98
N ALA A 97 -7.95 9.20 1.60
CA ALA A 97 -6.83 9.81 0.87
C ALA A 97 -6.08 8.78 0.02
N TYR A 98 -5.87 7.58 0.55
CA TYR A 98 -5.29 6.46 -0.21
C TYR A 98 -6.14 6.10 -1.43
N LEU A 99 -7.45 5.96 -1.24
CA LEU A 99 -8.38 5.62 -2.31
C LEU A 99 -8.43 6.71 -3.39
N ILE A 100 -8.49 7.97 -3.00
CA ILE A 100 -8.47 9.12 -3.94
C ILE A 100 -7.19 9.07 -4.77
N ALA A 101 -6.03 8.86 -4.13
CA ALA A 101 -4.77 8.72 -4.86
C ALA A 101 -4.80 7.56 -5.87
N CYS A 102 -5.33 6.39 -5.48
CA CYS A 102 -5.49 5.29 -6.42
C CYS A 102 -6.38 5.66 -7.62
N CYS A 103 -7.47 6.42 -7.40
CA CYS A 103 -8.40 6.83 -8.46
C CYS A 103 -7.79 7.86 -9.43
N GLU A 104 -6.80 8.64 -9.00
CA GLU A 104 -6.10 9.60 -9.87
C GLU A 104 -5.12 8.94 -10.84
N SER A 105 -4.70 7.70 -10.60
CA SER A 105 -3.85 6.95 -11.52
C SER A 105 -4.67 6.12 -12.50
N ASN A 106 -4.21 6.03 -13.76
CA ASN A 106 -4.85 5.20 -14.76
C ASN A 106 -4.73 3.70 -14.48
N SER A 107 -3.73 3.31 -13.71
CA SER A 107 -3.44 1.92 -13.32
C SER A 107 -4.01 1.52 -11.97
N PHE A 108 -4.74 2.42 -11.28
CA PHE A 108 -5.19 2.27 -9.91
C PHE A 108 -4.03 2.02 -8.93
N ASP A 109 -2.87 2.65 -9.21
CA ASP A 109 -1.67 2.58 -8.38
C ASP A 109 -1.56 3.77 -7.45
N PHE A 110 -1.44 3.52 -6.14
CA PHE A 110 -1.37 4.57 -5.12
C PHE A 110 -0.14 5.46 -5.29
N SER A 111 1.01 4.88 -5.62
CA SER A 111 2.27 5.64 -5.71
C SER A 111 2.24 6.63 -6.86
N GLU A 112 1.73 6.20 -8.02
CA GLU A 112 1.53 7.05 -9.19
C GLU A 112 0.52 8.16 -8.91
N GLY A 113 -0.65 7.81 -8.38
CA GLY A 113 -1.70 8.78 -8.08
C GLY A 113 -1.29 9.79 -7.00
N TYR A 114 -0.55 9.36 -5.98
CA TYR A 114 0.01 10.25 -4.98
C TYR A 114 0.94 11.32 -5.60
N HIS A 115 1.82 10.91 -6.52
CA HIS A 115 2.69 11.86 -7.21
C HIS A 115 1.92 12.83 -8.11
N ILE A 116 0.84 12.37 -8.76
CA ILE A 116 -0.04 13.24 -9.55
C ILE A 116 -0.70 14.30 -8.65
N LEU A 117 -1.27 13.86 -7.52
CA LEU A 117 -1.92 14.77 -6.56
C LEU A 117 -0.93 15.78 -5.96
N MET A 118 0.28 15.34 -5.57
CA MET A 118 1.29 16.24 -5.03
C MET A 118 1.68 17.33 -6.03
N LYS A 119 1.85 16.99 -7.31
CA LYS A 119 2.11 17.98 -8.36
C LYS A 119 0.96 18.97 -8.55
N LYS A 120 -0.31 18.51 -8.45
CA LYS A 120 -1.48 19.40 -8.50
C LYS A 120 -1.44 20.40 -7.34
N VAL A 121 -1.20 19.92 -6.11
CA VAL A 121 -1.11 20.78 -4.92
C VAL A 121 0.03 21.79 -5.04
N GLU A 122 1.21 21.35 -5.50
CA GLU A 122 2.34 22.26 -5.75
C GLU A 122 2.00 23.35 -6.79
N TYR A 123 1.31 22.96 -7.86
CA TYR A 123 0.86 23.90 -8.88
C TYR A 123 -0.14 24.92 -8.30
N ASP A 124 -1.15 24.46 -7.57
CA ASP A 124 -2.17 25.33 -6.95
C ASP A 124 -1.53 26.30 -5.94
N GLN A 125 -0.53 25.84 -5.17
CA GLN A 125 0.24 26.70 -4.26
C GLN A 125 1.02 27.79 -5.01
N LEU A 126 1.69 27.43 -6.11
CA LEU A 126 2.43 28.37 -6.93
C LEU A 126 1.49 29.38 -7.60
N GLU A 127 0.34 28.93 -8.08
CA GLU A 127 -0.67 29.81 -8.66
C GLU A 127 -1.19 30.80 -7.63
N ASN A 128 -1.52 30.35 -6.42
CA ASN A 128 -1.94 31.22 -5.31
C ASN A 128 -0.87 32.27 -4.95
N LEU A 129 0.39 31.83 -4.84
CA LEU A 129 1.52 32.75 -4.59
C LEU A 129 1.68 33.78 -5.70
N TYR A 130 1.52 33.37 -6.96
CA TYR A 130 1.55 34.27 -8.10
C TYR A 130 0.42 35.32 -8.05
N PHE A 131 -0.81 34.91 -7.69
CA PHE A 131 -1.93 35.84 -7.55
C PHE A 131 -1.73 36.83 -6.39
N ILE A 132 -1.15 36.39 -5.27
CA ILE A 132 -0.80 37.26 -4.15
C ILE A 132 0.26 38.26 -4.60
N ALA A 133 1.36 37.80 -5.19
CA ALA A 133 2.47 38.64 -5.65
C ALA A 133 2.02 39.71 -6.65
N ARG A 134 1.05 39.41 -7.51
CA ARG A 134 0.49 40.38 -8.47
C ARG A 134 -0.32 41.49 -7.81
N LYS A 135 -0.80 41.32 -6.58
CA LYS A 135 -1.58 42.33 -5.85
C LYS A 135 -0.74 43.19 -4.92
N CYS A 136 0.49 42.81 -4.63
CA CYS A 136 1.38 43.50 -3.73
C CYS A 136 2.26 44.50 -4.49
N ASP A 137 2.44 45.71 -3.96
CA ASP A 137 3.25 46.74 -4.56
C ASP A 137 4.74 46.57 -4.27
N ASP A 138 5.05 45.88 -3.13
CA ASP A 138 6.44 45.60 -2.77
C ASP A 138 6.63 44.20 -2.15
N PHE A 139 7.89 43.80 -1.95
CA PHE A 139 8.23 42.47 -1.40
C PHE A 139 7.81 42.31 0.07
N LYS A 140 7.77 43.39 0.85
CA LYS A 140 7.37 43.32 2.27
C LYS A 140 5.88 43.02 2.40
N GLU A 141 5.05 43.71 1.63
CA GLU A 141 3.63 43.45 1.54
C GLU A 141 3.31 42.01 1.07
N PHE A 142 4.09 41.52 0.09
CA PHE A 142 3.96 40.11 -0.35
C PHE A 142 4.29 39.15 0.80
N MET A 143 5.35 39.34 1.55
CA MET A 143 5.72 38.45 2.66
C MET A 143 4.69 38.45 3.79
N GLU A 144 4.06 39.58 4.09
CA GLU A 144 3.00 39.71 5.09
C GLU A 144 1.68 39.01 4.62
N SER A 145 1.41 38.99 3.33
CA SER A 145 0.21 38.40 2.73
C SER A 145 0.35 36.89 2.47
N ALA A 146 1.58 36.39 2.34
CA ALA A 146 1.89 34.99 2.05
C ALA A 146 2.15 34.14 3.32
N SER A 147 2.23 34.76 4.50
CA SER A 147 2.41 34.10 5.80
C SER A 147 1.08 33.69 6.44
#